data_157b2b01f6cf73df6c1623c7c47854ed
#
_entry.id   157b2b01f6cf73df6c1623c7c47854ed
#
_cell.length_a   1.000
_cell.length_b   1.000
_cell.length_c   1.000
_cell.angle_alpha   90.00
_cell.angle_beta   90.00
_cell.angle_gamma   90.00
#
_symmetry.space_group_name_H-M   'P 1'
#
loop_
_entity.id
_entity.type
_entity.pdbx_description
1 polymer ?
#
loop_
_entity_poly.entity_id
_entity_poly.type
_entity_poly.pdbx_seq_one_letter_code
_entity_poly.pdbx_strand_id
1 'polypeptide(L)' 'MDTLDLADRFRLTAYDAAYVELALRRDLPLATLDSDMRSAGSILGLKLLGAD' A
#
# COMPACT_ATOMS: atom_id res chain seq x y z
N MET A 1 -9.94 -2.52 5.38
CA MET A 1 -9.09 -3.73 5.36
C MET A 1 -8.09 -3.63 6.51
N ASP A 2 -7.93 -4.71 7.23
CA ASP A 2 -7.02 -4.77 8.38
C ASP A 2 -5.55 -4.80 7.89
N THR A 3 -4.66 -4.23 8.70
CA THR A 3 -3.21 -4.23 8.40
C THR A 3 -2.67 -5.64 8.20
N LEU A 4 -3.10 -6.60 9.03
CA LEU A 4 -2.65 -7.98 8.91
C LEU A 4 -3.16 -8.63 7.63
N ASP A 5 -4.38 -8.31 7.21
CA ASP A 5 -4.91 -8.80 5.95
C ASP A 5 -4.12 -8.24 4.77
N LEU A 6 -3.76 -6.97 4.82
CA LEU A 6 -2.94 -6.35 3.79
C LEU A 6 -1.57 -7.02 3.71
N ALA A 7 -0.93 -7.24 4.85
CA ALA A 7 0.38 -7.85 4.90
C ALA A 7 0.36 -9.25 4.27
N ASP A 8 -0.65 -10.04 4.63
CA ASP A 8 -0.77 -11.41 4.14
C ASP A 8 -1.09 -11.44 2.63
N ARG A 9 -2.04 -10.63 2.20
CA ARG A 9 -2.50 -10.61 0.82
C ARG A 9 -1.44 -10.17 -0.17
N PHE A 10 -0.67 -9.16 0.19
CA PHE A 10 0.26 -8.53 -0.72
C PHE A 10 1.72 -8.79 -0.36
N ARG A 11 1.98 -9.70 0.58
CA ARG A 11 3.32 -10.07 1.01
C ARG A 11 4.12 -8.88 1.53
N LEU A 12 3.45 -7.99 2.22
CA LEU A 12 4.07 -6.82 2.81
C LEU A 12 4.50 -7.13 4.23
N THR A 13 5.52 -6.40 4.71
CA THR A 13 5.80 -6.41 6.14
C THR A 13 4.63 -5.72 6.85
N ALA A 14 4.50 -5.97 8.16
CA ALA A 14 3.45 -5.31 8.94
C ALA A 14 3.60 -3.79 8.88
N TYR A 15 4.83 -3.30 8.84
CA TYR A 15 5.11 -1.87 8.76
C TYR A 15 4.62 -1.29 7.43
N ASP A 16 4.94 -1.97 6.31
CA ASP A 16 4.52 -1.50 4.99
C ASP A 16 3.01 -1.59 4.84
N ALA A 17 2.40 -2.64 5.37
CA ALA A 17 0.95 -2.79 5.33
C ALA A 17 0.26 -1.69 6.13
N ALA A 18 0.82 -1.30 7.26
CA ALA A 18 0.27 -0.19 8.05
C ALA A 18 0.31 1.12 7.27
N TYR A 19 1.37 1.35 6.50
CA TYR A 19 1.49 2.53 5.67
C TYR A 19 0.43 2.53 4.56
N VAL A 20 0.24 1.40 3.89
CA VAL A 20 -0.78 1.27 2.85
C VAL A 20 -2.18 1.48 3.45
N GLU A 21 -2.45 0.89 4.61
CA GLU A 21 -3.73 1.05 5.28
C GLU A 21 -4.00 2.52 5.61
N LEU A 22 -2.99 3.22 6.11
CA LEU A 22 -3.10 4.64 6.42
C LEU A 22 -3.44 5.46 5.17
N ALA A 23 -2.78 5.16 4.06
CA ALA A 23 -3.04 5.85 2.80
C ALA A 23 -4.47 5.61 2.33
N LEU A 24 -4.96 4.37 2.44
CA LEU A 24 -6.34 4.05 2.09
C LEU A 24 -7.33 4.81 2.97
N ARG A 25 -7.12 4.79 4.26
CA ARG A 25 -8.03 5.37 5.22
C ARG A 25 -8.12 6.89 5.07
N ARG A 26 -7.01 7.52 4.72
CA ARG A 26 -6.93 8.97 4.60
C ARG A 26 -7.02 9.47 3.16
N ASP A 27 -7.22 8.56 2.21
CA ASP A 27 -7.28 8.89 0.79
C ASP A 27 -6.04 9.68 0.35
N LEU A 28 -4.88 9.21 0.77
CA LEU A 28 -3.60 9.82 0.41
C LEU A 28 -2.91 9.02 -0.69
N PRO A 29 -2.13 9.68 -1.55
CA PRO A 29 -1.33 8.95 -2.52
C PRO A 29 -0.23 8.16 -1.83
N LEU A 30 0.17 7.06 -2.46
CA LEU A 30 1.21 6.17 -1.94
C LEU A 30 2.53 6.48 -2.64
N ALA A 31 3.50 6.97 -1.88
CA ALA A 31 4.83 7.31 -2.40
C ALA A 31 5.80 6.20 -2.02
N THR A 32 6.12 5.32 -2.95
CA THR A 32 7.06 4.21 -2.70
C THR A 32 7.65 3.72 -4.00
N LEU A 33 8.87 3.19 -3.92
CA LEU A 33 9.53 2.50 -5.04
C LEU A 33 9.48 0.99 -4.88
N ASP A 34 8.97 0.48 -3.76
CA ASP A 34 8.84 -0.95 -3.51
C ASP A 34 7.77 -1.53 -4.43
N SER A 35 8.14 -2.55 -5.23
CA SER A 35 7.23 -3.12 -6.21
C SER A 35 6.02 -3.79 -5.57
N ASP A 36 6.18 -4.44 -4.42
CA ASP A 36 5.05 -5.08 -3.73
C ASP A 36 4.07 -4.06 -3.21
N MET A 37 4.55 -2.96 -2.65
CA MET A 37 3.68 -1.88 -2.19
C MET A 37 2.99 -1.18 -3.35
N ARG A 38 3.69 -0.99 -4.47
CA ARG A 38 3.09 -0.38 -5.65
C ARG A 38 2.00 -1.26 -6.24
N SER A 39 2.24 -2.57 -6.29
CA SER A 39 1.21 -3.52 -6.73
C SER A 39 -0.02 -3.45 -5.85
N ALA A 40 0.18 -3.46 -4.53
CA ALA A 40 -0.93 -3.38 -3.59
C ALA A 40 -1.70 -2.08 -3.78
N GLY A 41 -1.01 -0.95 -3.89
CA GLY A 41 -1.64 0.34 -4.07
C GLY A 41 -2.45 0.40 -5.35
N SER A 42 -1.92 -0.14 -6.44
CA SER A 42 -2.60 -0.16 -7.73
C SER A 42 -3.89 -0.99 -7.66
N ILE A 43 -3.82 -2.18 -7.07
CA ILE A 43 -4.98 -3.05 -6.94
C ILE A 43 -6.05 -2.41 -6.05
N LEU A 44 -5.63 -1.70 -5.01
CA LEU A 44 -6.54 -1.05 -4.07
C LEU A 44 -7.04 0.31 -4.54
N GLY A 45 -6.58 0.78 -5.69
CA GLY A 45 -7.04 2.03 -6.27
C GLY A 45 -6.35 3.28 -5.73
N LEU A 46 -5.21 3.11 -5.08
CA LEU A 46 -4.44 4.26 -4.60
C LEU A 46 -3.68 4.92 -5.73
N LYS A 47 -3.56 6.25 -5.65
CA LYS A 47 -2.70 6.98 -6.55
C LYS A 47 -1.25 6.74 -6.15
N LEU A 48 -0.42 6.39 -7.13
CA LEU A 48 0.98 6.10 -6.87
C LEU A 48 1.87 7.27 -7.28
N LEU A 49 2.81 7.62 -6.42
CA LEU A 49 3.79 8.66 -6.67
C LEU A 49 5.19 8.03 -6.77
N GLY A 50 6.13 8.78 -7.35
CA GLY A 50 7.53 8.38 -7.34
C GLY A 50 7.95 7.42 -8.43
N ALA A 51 7.08 7.14 -9.40
CA ALA A 51 7.45 6.35 -10.56
C ALA A 51 6.86 6.95 -11.83
N ASP A 52 7.51 6.71 -12.89
CA ASP A 52 7.03 7.13 -14.21
C ASP A 52 5.92 6.24 -14.72
#